data_38f8c7bd05a9e7c9238ec7ef426d2612
#
_entry.id   38f8c7bd05a9e7c9238ec7ef426d2612
#
_cell.length_a   1.000
_cell.length_b   1.000
_cell.length_c   1.000
_cell.angle_alpha   90.00
_cell.angle_beta   90.00
_cell.angle_gamma   90.00
#
_symmetry.space_group_name_H-M   'P 1'
#
loop_
_entity.id
_entity.type
_entity.pdbx_description
1 polymer ?
#
loop_
_entity_poly.entity_id
_entity_poly.type
_entity_poly.pdbx_seq_one_letter_code
_entity_poly.pdbx_strand_id
1 'polypeptide(L)'
;ILAAAQGTGADAIHPGYGFLSENSTFAKLCRDNDIVFIGPTPEVIDRMGNKSQARRTMMDAGVPVVPGTKKGIHDVDVALEQARTIGWPIMIKASSGGGGKGMRVSESEEDFADMFNIAQRESVNAFGDNTMYLERAVQNPRHVEVQIIADNHGNVVALGERDCSVQRNHQKMIEESPSPLLDADEGLRRRMMDDAVKAARAVGYTSAGTIEFLMDAERNYYFMEMNTRIQVEHCVTEMVTHTDLVGEMIRVAAGEPLSFSQDDITLRGHAIECRINAETPEKNFMPSPG
;
A
#
# COMPACT_ATOMS: atom_id res chain seq x y z
N ILE A 1 -12.91 23.03 -0.51
CA ILE A 1 -13.29 22.14 0.59
C ILE A 1 -13.15 22.87 1.92
N LEU A 2 -11.97 23.41 2.27
CA LEU A 2 -11.71 24.07 3.55
C LEU A 2 -12.68 25.26 3.81
N ALA A 3 -12.89 26.13 2.79
CA ALA A 3 -13.83 27.23 2.90
C ALA A 3 -15.28 26.75 3.16
N ALA A 4 -15.67 25.61 2.59
CA ALA A 4 -16.99 25.02 2.85
C ALA A 4 -17.08 24.50 4.30
N ALA A 5 -16.05 23.82 4.79
CA ALA A 5 -16.00 23.34 6.16
C ALA A 5 -16.09 24.49 7.17
N GLN A 6 -15.30 25.55 6.99
CA GLN A 6 -15.36 26.75 7.83
C GLN A 6 -16.72 27.46 7.75
N GLY A 7 -17.28 27.60 6.55
CA GLY A 7 -18.58 28.26 6.35
C GLY A 7 -19.77 27.50 6.93
N THR A 8 -19.63 26.17 7.11
CA THR A 8 -20.68 25.32 7.72
C THR A 8 -20.43 25.04 9.20
N GLY A 9 -19.29 25.47 9.75
CA GLY A 9 -18.90 25.18 11.12
C GLY A 9 -18.57 23.71 11.39
N ALA A 10 -17.99 23.02 10.38
CA ALA A 10 -17.57 21.64 10.53
C ALA A 10 -16.29 21.53 11.39
N ASP A 11 -16.27 20.62 12.35
CA ASP A 11 -15.12 20.35 13.24
C ASP A 11 -14.08 19.45 12.59
N ALA A 12 -14.49 18.58 11.65
CA ALA A 12 -13.65 17.58 11.03
C ALA A 12 -13.99 17.35 9.55
N ILE A 13 -13.03 16.79 8.82
CA ILE A 13 -13.20 16.35 7.43
C ILE A 13 -12.80 14.90 7.30
N HIS A 14 -13.72 14.03 6.87
CA HIS A 14 -13.42 12.68 6.44
C HIS A 14 -13.06 12.69 4.95
N PRO A 15 -11.81 12.35 4.57
CA PRO A 15 -11.34 12.50 3.18
C PRO A 15 -11.81 11.37 2.25
N GLY A 16 -12.40 10.29 2.79
CA GLY A 16 -12.72 9.10 2.01
C GLY A 16 -11.48 8.34 1.52
N TYR A 17 -11.56 7.80 0.32
CA TYR A 17 -10.52 6.95 -0.28
C TYR A 17 -10.09 7.45 -1.68
N GLY A 18 -10.04 8.69 -1.92
CA GLY A 18 -9.62 9.24 -3.22
C GLY A 18 -9.25 10.70 -3.12
N PHE A 19 -8.99 11.34 -4.26
CA PHE A 19 -8.69 12.76 -4.35
C PHE A 19 -7.61 13.24 -3.36
N LEU A 20 -8.01 13.84 -2.24
CA LEU A 20 -7.11 14.46 -1.26
C LEU A 20 -6.85 13.58 -0.02
N SER A 21 -7.32 12.34 0.00
CA SER A 21 -7.16 11.45 1.16
C SER A 21 -5.71 11.14 1.52
N GLU A 22 -4.80 11.16 0.54
CA GLU A 22 -3.35 10.98 0.74
C GLU A 22 -2.56 12.24 0.37
N ASN A 23 -3.19 13.42 0.51
CA ASN A 23 -2.54 14.69 0.25
C ASN A 23 -2.10 15.35 1.58
N SER A 24 -0.81 15.29 1.86
CA SER A 24 -0.20 15.86 3.07
C SER A 24 -0.40 17.37 3.20
N THR A 25 -0.38 18.09 2.06
CA THR A 25 -0.62 19.54 2.05
C THR A 25 -2.06 19.85 2.49
N PHE A 26 -3.04 19.06 2.03
CA PHE A 26 -4.43 19.25 2.45
C PHE A 26 -4.62 18.90 3.93
N ALA A 27 -4.05 17.76 4.39
CA ALA A 27 -4.10 17.39 5.80
C ALA A 27 -3.44 18.47 6.69
N LYS A 28 -2.32 19.04 6.24
CA LYS A 28 -1.67 20.17 6.92
C LYS A 28 -2.57 21.41 6.94
N LEU A 29 -3.20 21.74 5.82
CA LEU A 29 -4.14 22.88 5.75
C LEU A 29 -5.32 22.72 6.70
N CYS A 30 -5.86 21.52 6.86
CA CYS A 30 -6.91 21.27 7.86
C CYS A 30 -6.38 21.57 9.26
N ARG A 31 -5.23 21.01 9.65
CA ARG A 31 -4.57 21.23 10.95
C ARG A 31 -4.30 22.72 11.22
N ASP A 32 -3.77 23.43 10.24
CA ASP A 32 -3.43 24.85 10.36
C ASP A 32 -4.67 25.76 10.50
N ASN A 33 -5.87 25.22 10.27
CA ASN A 33 -7.16 25.92 10.37
C ASN A 33 -8.09 25.31 11.43
N ASP A 34 -7.55 24.59 12.40
CA ASP A 34 -8.28 23.96 13.51
C ASP A 34 -9.42 23.04 13.07
N ILE A 35 -9.28 22.40 11.89
CA ILE A 35 -10.19 21.37 11.38
C ILE A 35 -9.49 20.03 11.46
N VAL A 36 -10.11 19.05 12.12
CA VAL A 36 -9.56 17.71 12.25
C VAL A 36 -9.61 16.99 10.89
N PHE A 37 -8.44 16.57 10.38
CA PHE A 37 -8.37 15.65 9.25
C PHE A 37 -8.52 14.23 9.80
N ILE A 38 -9.61 13.52 9.43
CA ILE A 38 -9.87 12.15 9.88
C ILE A 38 -8.98 11.20 9.09
N GLY A 39 -7.76 11.01 9.57
CA GLY A 39 -6.69 10.27 8.92
C GLY A 39 -5.36 10.42 9.65
N PRO A 40 -4.27 9.89 9.10
CA PRO A 40 -2.94 10.05 9.67
C PRO A 40 -2.40 11.47 9.54
N THR A 41 -1.30 11.75 10.22
CA THR A 41 -0.65 13.07 10.17
C THR A 41 -0.05 13.35 8.79
N PRO A 42 0.09 14.63 8.39
CA PRO A 42 0.73 15.01 7.12
C PRO A 42 2.13 14.40 6.95
N GLU A 43 2.88 14.31 8.04
CA GLU A 43 4.25 13.78 8.06
C GLU A 43 4.29 12.27 7.75
N VAL A 44 3.27 11.52 8.20
CA VAL A 44 3.11 10.09 7.90
C VAL A 44 2.70 9.89 6.44
N ILE A 45 1.75 10.72 5.94
CA ILE A 45 1.34 10.68 4.53
C ILE A 45 2.55 10.90 3.61
N ASP A 46 3.35 11.94 3.86
CA ASP A 46 4.55 12.24 3.08
C ASP A 46 5.57 11.10 3.12
N ARG A 47 5.85 10.58 4.32
CA ARG A 47 6.83 9.51 4.51
C ARG A 47 6.44 8.24 3.77
N MET A 48 5.17 7.84 3.85
CA MET A 48 4.69 6.62 3.23
C MET A 48 4.39 6.77 1.76
N GLY A 49 4.05 7.98 1.29
CA GLY A 49 3.92 8.30 -0.12
C GLY A 49 5.25 8.26 -0.89
N ASN A 50 6.39 8.41 -0.21
CA ASN A 50 7.71 8.26 -0.81
C ASN A 50 8.16 6.80 -0.76
N LYS A 51 8.11 6.09 -1.89
CA LYS A 51 8.41 4.65 -1.97
C LYS A 51 9.78 4.26 -1.39
N SER A 52 10.81 5.08 -1.61
CA SER A 52 12.16 4.81 -1.10
C SER A 52 12.24 4.98 0.42
N GLN A 53 11.57 6.00 0.96
CA GLN A 53 11.50 6.22 2.41
C GLN A 53 10.65 5.15 3.09
N ALA A 54 9.48 4.83 2.53
CA ALA A 54 8.61 3.78 3.02
C ALA A 54 9.35 2.45 3.11
N ARG A 55 10.00 2.04 2.00
CA ARG A 55 10.79 0.80 1.96
C ARG A 55 11.90 0.77 3.02
N ARG A 56 12.64 1.87 3.17
CA ARG A 56 13.71 1.98 4.19
C ARG A 56 13.13 1.84 5.60
N THR A 57 12.05 2.57 5.88
CA THR A 57 11.38 2.51 7.19
C THR A 57 10.91 1.07 7.50
N MET A 58 10.37 0.36 6.52
CA MET A 58 9.95 -1.04 6.71
C MET A 58 11.13 -1.97 6.96
N MET A 59 12.24 -1.82 6.22
CA MET A 59 13.47 -2.57 6.46
C MET A 59 14.00 -2.35 7.89
N ASP A 60 14.04 -1.10 8.34
CA ASP A 60 14.53 -0.74 9.67
C ASP A 60 13.61 -1.27 10.78
N ALA A 61 12.33 -1.41 10.51
CA ALA A 61 11.34 -2.02 11.39
C ALA A 61 11.35 -3.56 11.37
N GLY A 62 12.13 -4.19 10.50
CA GLY A 62 12.18 -5.64 10.34
C GLY A 62 10.96 -6.23 9.62
N VAL A 63 10.22 -5.42 8.86
CA VAL A 63 9.14 -5.87 7.98
C VAL A 63 9.78 -6.40 6.68
N PRO A 64 9.37 -7.59 6.18
CA PRO A 64 9.92 -8.13 4.95
C PRO A 64 9.69 -7.19 3.76
N VAL A 65 10.74 -6.91 3.01
CA VAL A 65 10.70 -6.14 1.77
C VAL A 65 11.28 -6.95 0.63
N VAL A 66 10.86 -6.70 -0.61
CA VAL A 66 11.42 -7.41 -1.77
C VAL A 66 12.95 -7.23 -1.76
N PRO A 67 13.74 -8.33 -1.85
CA PRO A 67 15.20 -8.23 -1.93
C PRO A 67 15.62 -7.30 -3.06
N GLY A 68 16.55 -6.38 -2.80
CA GLY A 68 16.96 -5.40 -3.78
C GLY A 68 18.01 -4.44 -3.28
N THR A 69 18.38 -3.48 -4.13
CA THR A 69 19.41 -2.51 -3.85
C THR A 69 18.96 -1.47 -2.81
N LYS A 70 19.88 -1.07 -1.94
CA LYS A 70 19.62 -0.06 -0.91
C LYS A 70 19.86 1.37 -1.41
N LYS A 71 20.67 1.50 -2.46
CA LYS A 71 21.07 2.79 -3.05
C LYS A 71 20.78 2.78 -4.54
N GLY A 72 20.57 3.97 -5.10
CA GLY A 72 20.47 4.14 -6.54
C GLY A 72 21.78 3.80 -7.24
N ILE A 73 21.68 3.26 -8.44
CA ILE A 73 22.77 2.82 -9.29
C ILE A 73 22.69 3.58 -10.61
N HIS A 74 23.84 3.99 -11.14
CA HIS A 74 23.93 4.70 -12.42
C HIS A 74 24.71 3.92 -13.46
N ASP A 75 25.53 2.97 -13.03
CA ASP A 75 26.46 2.20 -13.84
C ASP A 75 25.97 0.76 -13.99
N VAL A 76 25.98 0.25 -15.23
CA VAL A 76 25.45 -1.08 -15.57
C VAL A 76 26.31 -2.21 -15.00
N ASP A 77 27.62 -2.04 -14.93
CA ASP A 77 28.52 -3.10 -14.42
C ASP A 77 28.35 -3.24 -12.90
N VAL A 78 28.22 -2.11 -12.19
CA VAL A 78 27.88 -2.09 -10.76
C VAL A 78 26.51 -2.70 -10.51
N ALA A 79 25.54 -2.42 -11.38
CA ALA A 79 24.21 -2.98 -11.30
C ALA A 79 24.23 -4.50 -11.50
N LEU A 80 25.00 -5.01 -12.46
CA LEU A 80 25.13 -6.44 -12.74
C LEU A 80 25.70 -7.21 -11.55
N GLU A 81 26.73 -6.68 -10.91
CA GLU A 81 27.29 -7.30 -9.68
C GLU A 81 26.25 -7.41 -8.56
N GLN A 82 25.40 -6.39 -8.40
CA GLN A 82 24.33 -6.46 -7.41
C GLN A 82 23.22 -7.41 -7.83
N ALA A 83 22.87 -7.45 -9.13
CA ALA A 83 21.90 -8.37 -9.68
C ALA A 83 22.28 -9.84 -9.40
N ARG A 84 23.55 -10.21 -9.55
CA ARG A 84 24.06 -11.55 -9.20
C ARG A 84 23.84 -11.92 -7.74
N THR A 85 23.88 -10.94 -6.84
CA THR A 85 23.62 -11.14 -5.41
C THR A 85 22.13 -11.27 -5.09
N ILE A 86 21.28 -10.51 -5.80
CA ILE A 86 19.83 -10.52 -5.61
C ILE A 86 19.20 -11.80 -6.20
N GLY A 87 19.71 -12.25 -7.33
CA GLY A 87 19.20 -13.42 -8.09
C GLY A 87 18.10 -13.06 -9.07
N TRP A 88 18.09 -13.74 -10.22
CA TRP A 88 17.09 -13.55 -11.29
C TRP A 88 15.76 -14.24 -10.99
N PRO A 89 14.65 -13.76 -11.61
CA PRO A 89 14.56 -12.58 -12.46
C PRO A 89 14.64 -11.27 -11.66
N ILE A 90 15.15 -10.21 -12.32
CA ILE A 90 15.36 -8.88 -11.72
C ILE A 90 14.39 -7.86 -12.31
N MET A 91 13.73 -7.12 -11.43
CA MET A 91 12.99 -5.92 -11.79
C MET A 91 13.92 -4.71 -11.70
N ILE A 92 14.16 -4.06 -12.80
CA ILE A 92 14.92 -2.82 -12.91
C ILE A 92 13.92 -1.67 -12.86
N LYS A 93 14.11 -0.71 -11.95
CA LYS A 93 13.18 0.41 -11.71
C LYS A 93 13.90 1.74 -11.71
N ALA A 94 13.34 2.74 -12.38
CA ALA A 94 13.78 4.12 -12.25
C ALA A 94 13.44 4.69 -10.87
N SER A 95 14.32 5.49 -10.29
CA SER A 95 14.11 6.19 -9.01
C SER A 95 12.89 7.10 -9.06
N SER A 96 12.75 7.84 -10.13
CA SER A 96 11.69 8.83 -10.37
C SER A 96 10.51 8.24 -11.16
N GLY A 97 10.47 6.90 -11.35
CA GLY A 97 9.50 6.21 -12.19
C GLY A 97 8.09 6.15 -11.59
N GLY A 98 7.10 6.23 -12.48
CA GLY A 98 5.69 6.05 -12.15
C GLY A 98 4.90 5.56 -13.37
N GLY A 99 3.76 4.89 -13.14
CA GLY A 99 2.90 4.41 -14.22
C GLY A 99 3.55 3.38 -15.15
N GLY A 100 4.54 2.60 -14.68
CA GLY A 100 5.22 1.56 -15.45
C GLY A 100 6.34 2.06 -16.38
N LYS A 101 6.59 3.37 -16.48
CA LYS A 101 7.71 3.91 -17.24
C LYS A 101 9.03 3.77 -16.49
N GLY A 102 10.11 3.41 -17.21
CA GLY A 102 11.41 3.15 -16.60
C GLY A 102 11.46 1.87 -15.78
N MET A 103 10.60 0.90 -16.07
CA MET A 103 10.59 -0.41 -15.43
C MET A 103 10.79 -1.51 -16.49
N ARG A 104 11.70 -2.44 -16.22
CA ARG A 104 11.97 -3.62 -17.06
C ARG A 104 12.24 -4.83 -16.18
N VAL A 105 11.86 -6.00 -16.66
CA VAL A 105 12.28 -7.27 -16.10
C VAL A 105 13.42 -7.82 -16.94
N SER A 106 14.48 -8.23 -16.27
CA SER A 106 15.55 -9.04 -16.84
C SER A 106 15.41 -10.47 -16.31
N GLU A 107 15.30 -11.42 -17.22
CA GLU A 107 15.07 -12.82 -16.89
C GLU A 107 16.37 -13.57 -16.55
N SER A 108 17.50 -13.06 -17.05
CA SER A 108 18.81 -13.68 -16.88
C SER A 108 19.96 -12.66 -16.93
N GLU A 109 21.18 -13.14 -16.70
CA GLU A 109 22.38 -12.29 -16.81
C GLU A 109 22.62 -11.81 -18.25
N GLU A 110 22.25 -12.61 -19.23
CA GLU A 110 22.52 -12.33 -20.66
C GLU A 110 21.75 -11.11 -21.16
N ASP A 111 20.51 -10.89 -20.71
CA ASP A 111 19.67 -9.78 -21.16
C ASP A 111 19.76 -8.55 -20.24
N PHE A 112 20.42 -8.67 -19.07
CA PHE A 112 20.41 -7.66 -18.02
C PHE A 112 20.92 -6.30 -18.49
N ALA A 113 22.07 -6.25 -19.16
CA ALA A 113 22.68 -4.99 -19.60
C ALA A 113 21.78 -4.24 -20.58
N ASP A 114 21.14 -4.95 -21.52
CA ASP A 114 20.22 -4.36 -22.48
C ASP A 114 18.98 -3.80 -21.77
N MET A 115 18.36 -4.58 -20.87
CA MET A 115 17.18 -4.15 -20.10
C MET A 115 17.49 -2.95 -19.22
N PHE A 116 18.66 -2.94 -18.55
CA PHE A 116 19.11 -1.82 -17.72
C PHE A 116 19.27 -0.54 -18.55
N ASN A 117 19.97 -0.61 -19.68
CA ASN A 117 20.21 0.54 -20.55
C ASN A 117 18.91 1.08 -21.18
N ILE A 118 17.95 0.21 -21.51
CA ILE A 118 16.64 0.62 -22.02
C ILE A 118 15.88 1.37 -20.92
N ALA A 119 15.76 0.78 -19.72
CA ALA A 119 15.06 1.37 -18.61
C ALA A 119 15.66 2.73 -18.19
N GLN A 120 17.00 2.83 -18.18
CA GLN A 120 17.70 4.06 -17.83
C GLN A 120 17.47 5.17 -18.87
N ARG A 121 17.52 4.85 -20.17
CA ARG A 121 17.19 5.81 -21.24
C ARG A 121 15.76 6.31 -21.16
N GLU A 122 14.80 5.42 -20.88
CA GLU A 122 13.41 5.82 -20.66
C GLU A 122 13.25 6.75 -19.45
N SER A 123 13.97 6.46 -18.38
CA SER A 123 13.96 7.29 -17.17
C SER A 123 14.50 8.70 -17.44
N VAL A 124 15.64 8.79 -18.11
CA VAL A 124 16.22 10.09 -18.51
C VAL A 124 15.27 10.88 -19.39
N ASN A 125 14.67 10.23 -20.40
CA ASN A 125 13.76 10.91 -21.32
C ASN A 125 12.45 11.38 -20.66
N ALA A 126 11.93 10.61 -19.71
CA ALA A 126 10.65 10.92 -19.07
C ALA A 126 10.78 11.81 -17.84
N PHE A 127 11.88 11.69 -17.09
CA PHE A 127 12.02 12.27 -15.76
C PHE A 127 13.33 13.06 -15.56
N GLY A 128 14.27 13.01 -16.49
CA GLY A 128 15.59 13.67 -16.38
C GLY A 128 16.53 13.02 -15.36
N ASP A 129 16.22 11.81 -14.89
CA ASP A 129 16.96 11.09 -13.82
C ASP A 129 17.42 9.72 -14.35
N ASN A 130 18.71 9.41 -14.20
CA ASN A 130 19.30 8.14 -14.61
C ASN A 130 19.52 7.15 -13.45
N THR A 131 19.00 7.47 -12.27
CA THR A 131 19.12 6.62 -11.09
C THR A 131 18.21 5.41 -11.18
N MET A 132 18.79 4.22 -11.09
CA MET A 132 18.07 2.95 -11.17
C MET A 132 18.15 2.21 -9.83
N TYR A 133 17.15 1.40 -9.56
CA TYR A 133 17.10 0.42 -8.47
C TYR A 133 16.85 -0.97 -9.03
N LEU A 134 17.38 -1.98 -8.36
CA LEU A 134 17.13 -3.38 -8.67
C LEU A 134 16.34 -4.02 -7.55
N GLU A 135 15.35 -4.81 -7.91
CA GLU A 135 14.61 -5.65 -6.99
C GLU A 135 14.43 -7.05 -7.60
N ARG A 136 14.34 -8.07 -6.77
CA ARG A 136 13.93 -9.39 -7.25
C ARG A 136 12.53 -9.29 -7.85
N ALA A 137 12.33 -9.79 -9.07
CA ALA A 137 10.99 -9.84 -9.65
C ALA A 137 10.20 -10.99 -9.02
N VAL A 138 9.17 -10.65 -8.25
CA VAL A 138 8.26 -11.64 -7.69
C VAL A 138 7.37 -12.16 -8.81
N GLN A 139 7.50 -13.45 -9.14
CA GLN A 139 6.76 -14.06 -10.24
C GLN A 139 5.35 -14.44 -9.81
N ASN A 140 4.36 -14.16 -10.66
CA ASN A 140 2.94 -14.46 -10.42
C ASN A 140 2.48 -14.12 -8.98
N PRO A 141 2.80 -12.92 -8.47
CA PRO A 141 2.53 -12.61 -7.09
C PRO A 141 1.03 -12.56 -6.82
N ARG A 142 0.64 -13.01 -5.62
CA ARG A 142 -0.67 -12.72 -5.07
C ARG A 142 -0.59 -11.41 -4.31
N HIS A 143 -1.62 -10.60 -4.46
CA HIS A 143 -1.77 -9.34 -3.73
C HIS A 143 -2.59 -9.60 -2.47
N VAL A 144 -1.91 -9.66 -1.34
CA VAL A 144 -2.55 -9.82 -0.03
C VAL A 144 -2.24 -8.59 0.82
N GLU A 145 -3.24 -8.07 1.49
CA GLU A 145 -3.10 -6.86 2.27
C GLU A 145 -3.70 -7.02 3.66
N VAL A 146 -3.19 -6.26 4.62
CA VAL A 146 -3.67 -6.29 6.01
C VAL A 146 -4.27 -4.95 6.37
N GLN A 147 -5.55 -4.97 6.79
CA GLN A 147 -6.21 -3.80 7.35
C GLN A 147 -5.68 -3.51 8.74
N ILE A 148 -5.26 -2.27 8.98
CA ILE A 148 -4.89 -1.81 10.32
C ILE A 148 -5.76 -0.62 10.73
N ILE A 149 -5.88 -0.43 12.04
CA ILE A 149 -6.37 0.80 12.63
C ILE A 149 -5.53 1.14 13.86
N ALA A 150 -5.30 2.41 14.09
CA ALA A 150 -4.50 2.88 15.22
C ALA A 150 -5.10 4.16 15.82
N ASP A 151 -4.93 4.32 17.15
CA ASP A 151 -5.37 5.52 17.87
C ASP A 151 -4.19 6.42 18.29
N ASN A 152 -4.53 7.54 18.94
CA ASN A 152 -3.56 8.48 19.47
C ASN A 152 -2.99 8.06 20.86
N HIS A 153 -3.40 6.91 21.38
CA HIS A 153 -2.99 6.36 22.69
C HIS A 153 -1.93 5.27 22.57
N GLY A 154 -1.52 4.93 21.33
CA GLY A 154 -0.49 3.92 21.03
C GLY A 154 -1.05 2.53 20.76
N ASN A 155 -2.36 2.36 20.71
CA ASN A 155 -2.97 1.10 20.30
C ASN A 155 -2.93 0.99 18.78
N VAL A 156 -2.52 -0.18 18.28
CA VAL A 156 -2.52 -0.54 16.87
C VAL A 156 -3.08 -1.94 16.76
N VAL A 157 -4.13 -2.10 15.96
CA VAL A 157 -4.84 -3.38 15.76
C VAL A 157 -4.83 -3.75 14.27
N ALA A 158 -4.51 -5.00 13.97
CA ALA A 158 -4.65 -5.60 12.65
C ALA A 158 -5.98 -6.37 12.58
N LEU A 159 -6.78 -6.10 11.56
CA LEU A 159 -8.16 -6.58 11.41
C LEU A 159 -8.28 -7.74 10.39
N GLY A 160 -7.17 -8.45 10.17
CA GLY A 160 -7.12 -9.53 9.21
C GLY A 160 -6.72 -9.07 7.81
N GLU A 161 -6.61 -10.05 6.93
CA GLU A 161 -6.15 -9.84 5.56
C GLU A 161 -7.30 -9.87 4.54
N ARG A 162 -6.99 -9.26 3.38
CA ARG A 162 -7.79 -9.36 2.15
C ARG A 162 -6.94 -9.92 1.02
N ASP A 163 -7.51 -10.70 0.14
CA ASP A 163 -6.93 -11.06 -1.16
C ASP A 163 -7.48 -10.14 -2.24
N CYS A 164 -6.59 -9.41 -2.89
CA CYS A 164 -6.91 -8.44 -3.93
C CYS A 164 -6.22 -8.79 -5.26
N SER A 165 -5.97 -10.07 -5.50
CA SER A 165 -5.20 -10.55 -6.67
C SER A 165 -5.96 -10.47 -7.98
N VAL A 166 -7.29 -10.45 -7.94
CA VAL A 166 -8.12 -10.34 -9.15
C VAL A 166 -8.15 -8.87 -9.59
N GLN A 167 -7.32 -8.56 -10.58
CA GLN A 167 -7.10 -7.20 -11.05
C GLN A 167 -7.20 -7.10 -12.58
N ARG A 168 -7.55 -5.91 -13.09
CA ARG A 168 -7.45 -5.55 -14.51
C ARG A 168 -6.63 -4.26 -14.63
N ASN A 169 -5.55 -4.29 -15.40
CA ASN A 169 -4.65 -3.14 -15.56
C ASN A 169 -4.16 -2.55 -14.22
N HIS A 170 -3.80 -3.42 -13.27
CA HIS A 170 -3.41 -3.08 -11.90
C HIS A 170 -4.51 -2.40 -11.07
N GLN A 171 -5.78 -2.56 -11.45
CA GLN A 171 -6.94 -2.09 -10.73
C GLN A 171 -7.66 -3.28 -10.10
N LYS A 172 -7.85 -3.26 -8.79
CA LYS A 172 -8.57 -4.29 -8.05
C LYS A 172 -10.01 -4.39 -8.59
N MET A 173 -10.51 -5.61 -8.80
CA MET A 173 -11.84 -5.88 -9.37
C MET A 173 -12.69 -6.76 -8.47
N ILE A 174 -12.06 -7.71 -7.78
CA ILE A 174 -12.71 -8.58 -6.79
C ILE A 174 -11.75 -8.66 -5.61
N GLU A 175 -12.27 -8.41 -4.44
CA GLU A 175 -11.58 -8.48 -3.16
C GLU A 175 -12.34 -9.44 -2.23
N GLU A 176 -11.58 -10.23 -1.46
CA GLU A 176 -12.17 -11.17 -0.52
C GLU A 176 -11.42 -11.20 0.81
N SER A 177 -12.15 -11.50 1.88
CA SER A 177 -11.61 -11.69 3.23
C SER A 177 -12.34 -12.85 3.93
N PRO A 178 -11.61 -13.74 4.63
CA PRO A 178 -10.15 -13.90 4.64
C PRO A 178 -9.59 -14.33 3.29
N SER A 179 -8.25 -14.24 3.12
CA SER A 179 -7.59 -14.76 1.92
C SER A 179 -7.59 -16.30 1.91
N PRO A 180 -8.05 -16.94 0.83
CA PRO A 180 -7.99 -18.41 0.71
C PRO A 180 -6.58 -18.97 0.79
N LEU A 181 -5.57 -18.16 0.49
CA LEU A 181 -4.16 -18.56 0.60
C LEU A 181 -3.73 -18.83 2.03
N LEU A 182 -4.37 -18.19 3.00
CA LEU A 182 -4.00 -18.23 4.41
C LEU A 182 -4.92 -19.13 5.25
N ASP A 183 -5.99 -19.68 4.68
CA ASP A 183 -6.97 -20.48 5.41
C ASP A 183 -6.37 -21.71 6.11
N ALA A 184 -5.35 -22.32 5.52
CA ALA A 184 -4.66 -23.48 6.09
C ALA A 184 -3.40 -23.12 6.90
N ASP A 185 -3.06 -21.84 7.06
CA ASP A 185 -1.81 -21.40 7.69
C ASP A 185 -2.02 -20.19 8.62
N GLU A 186 -2.64 -20.47 9.76
CA GLU A 186 -2.87 -19.46 10.81
C GLU A 186 -1.55 -18.83 11.31
N GLY A 187 -0.46 -19.59 11.28
CA GLY A 187 0.86 -19.09 11.67
C GLY A 187 1.38 -18.02 10.70
N LEU A 188 1.16 -18.17 9.40
CA LEU A 188 1.51 -17.18 8.39
C LEU A 188 0.61 -15.94 8.50
N ARG A 189 -0.70 -16.13 8.66
CA ARG A 189 -1.66 -15.03 8.91
C ARG A 189 -1.19 -14.18 10.08
N ARG A 190 -0.89 -14.80 11.22
CA ARG A 190 -0.44 -14.07 12.41
C ARG A 190 0.85 -13.30 12.15
N ARG A 191 1.85 -13.90 11.50
CA ARG A 191 3.09 -13.19 11.15
C ARG A 191 2.85 -11.96 10.27
N MET A 192 1.96 -12.08 9.26
CA MET A 192 1.62 -10.94 8.40
C MET A 192 0.93 -9.82 9.18
N MET A 193 0.00 -10.17 10.06
CA MET A 193 -0.68 -9.20 10.94
C MET A 193 0.32 -8.52 11.89
N ASP A 194 1.23 -9.28 12.50
CA ASP A 194 2.27 -8.75 13.38
C ASP A 194 3.20 -7.78 12.64
N ASP A 195 3.58 -8.10 11.42
CA ASP A 195 4.42 -7.24 10.59
C ASP A 195 3.67 -5.98 10.13
N ALA A 196 2.37 -6.06 9.87
CA ALA A 196 1.54 -4.89 9.60
C ALA A 196 1.44 -3.97 10.82
N VAL A 197 1.28 -4.52 12.02
CA VAL A 197 1.32 -3.75 13.29
C VAL A 197 2.70 -3.11 13.50
N LYS A 198 3.80 -3.83 13.26
CA LYS A 198 5.16 -3.26 13.30
C LYS A 198 5.33 -2.10 12.33
N ALA A 199 4.85 -2.26 11.09
CA ALA A 199 4.89 -1.21 10.07
C ALA A 199 4.17 0.05 10.53
N ALA A 200 2.95 -0.07 11.03
CA ALA A 200 2.16 1.05 11.53
C ALA A 200 2.83 1.76 12.72
N ARG A 201 3.35 0.99 13.69
CA ARG A 201 4.07 1.53 14.84
C ARG A 201 5.35 2.26 14.45
N ALA A 202 6.10 1.74 13.48
CA ALA A 202 7.35 2.35 13.02
C ALA A 202 7.19 3.75 12.44
N VAL A 203 5.99 4.08 11.94
CA VAL A 203 5.71 5.40 11.38
C VAL A 203 4.88 6.29 12.31
N GLY A 204 4.42 5.77 13.46
CA GLY A 204 3.51 6.46 14.37
C GLY A 204 2.14 6.68 13.71
N TYR A 205 1.61 5.63 13.09
CA TYR A 205 0.35 5.69 12.35
C TYR A 205 -0.84 5.92 13.26
N THR A 206 -1.82 6.68 12.77
CA THR A 206 -3.14 6.88 13.40
C THR A 206 -4.25 6.78 12.37
N SER A 207 -5.45 6.39 12.78
CA SER A 207 -6.62 6.15 11.93
C SER A 207 -6.54 4.79 11.18
N ALA A 208 -7.45 4.55 10.22
CA ALA A 208 -7.44 3.35 9.39
C ALA A 208 -6.41 3.46 8.27
N GLY A 209 -5.75 2.35 7.98
CA GLY A 209 -4.78 2.21 6.89
C GLY A 209 -4.61 0.76 6.47
N THR A 210 -3.90 0.54 5.40
CA THR A 210 -3.69 -0.80 4.85
C THR A 210 -2.23 -1.00 4.50
N ILE A 211 -1.66 -2.14 4.90
CA ILE A 211 -0.34 -2.58 4.49
C ILE A 211 -0.49 -3.61 3.38
N GLU A 212 -0.01 -3.28 2.19
CA GLU A 212 -0.07 -4.15 1.02
C GLU A 212 1.20 -4.97 0.89
N PHE A 213 1.03 -6.26 0.62
CA PHE A 213 2.11 -7.24 0.42
C PHE A 213 1.96 -7.96 -0.91
N LEU A 214 3.10 -8.28 -1.51
CA LEU A 214 3.20 -9.27 -2.59
C LEU A 214 3.62 -10.60 -1.98
N MET A 215 2.86 -11.67 -2.26
CA MET A 215 3.16 -13.03 -1.80
C MET A 215 3.55 -13.89 -3.01
N ASP A 216 4.69 -14.57 -2.92
CA ASP A 216 5.15 -15.50 -3.94
C ASP A 216 4.51 -16.89 -3.81
N ALA A 217 4.85 -17.80 -4.73
CA ALA A 217 4.33 -19.17 -4.75
C ALA A 217 4.81 -20.02 -3.52
N GLU A 218 5.94 -19.67 -2.94
CA GLU A 218 6.52 -20.29 -1.75
C GLU A 218 5.94 -19.71 -0.45
N ARG A 219 4.96 -18.78 -0.57
CA ARG A 219 4.32 -18.07 0.55
C ARG A 219 5.24 -17.11 1.32
N ASN A 220 6.34 -16.68 0.71
CA ASN A 220 7.06 -15.52 1.22
C ASN A 220 6.28 -14.25 0.84
N TYR A 221 6.18 -13.30 1.76
CA TYR A 221 5.50 -12.04 1.51
C TYR A 221 6.44 -10.86 1.72
N TYR A 222 6.20 -9.81 0.96
CA TYR A 222 7.06 -8.64 0.91
C TYR A 222 6.21 -7.38 0.89
N PHE A 223 6.55 -6.42 1.74
CA PHE A 223 5.93 -5.11 1.75
C PHE A 223 6.00 -4.47 0.34
N MET A 224 4.86 -4.03 -0.15
CA MET A 224 4.73 -3.30 -1.41
C MET A 224 4.54 -1.81 -1.15
N GLU A 225 3.48 -1.45 -0.44
CA GLU A 225 3.18 -0.07 -0.07
C GLU A 225 2.23 -0.01 1.13
N MET A 226 2.04 1.19 1.66
CA MET A 226 1.04 1.49 2.68
C MET A 226 0.06 2.53 2.13
N ASN A 227 -1.22 2.20 2.14
CA ASN A 227 -2.27 3.17 1.86
C ASN A 227 -2.63 3.87 3.18
N THR A 228 -2.36 5.18 3.22
CA THR A 228 -2.51 6.01 4.41
C THR A 228 -3.93 6.57 4.53
N ARG A 229 -4.93 5.74 4.26
CA ARG A 229 -6.36 6.04 4.21
C ARG A 229 -7.19 4.77 4.32
N ILE A 230 -8.49 4.92 4.45
CA ILE A 230 -9.42 3.82 4.22
C ILE A 230 -9.42 3.43 2.73
N GLN A 231 -9.72 2.19 2.40
CA GLN A 231 -9.84 1.71 1.01
C GLN A 231 -11.28 1.36 0.67
N VAL A 232 -11.58 1.22 -0.65
CA VAL A 232 -12.92 0.81 -1.13
C VAL A 232 -13.31 -0.52 -0.52
N GLU A 233 -12.40 -1.47 -0.51
CA GLU A 233 -12.53 -2.85 -0.06
C GLU A 233 -12.56 -3.05 1.46
N HIS A 234 -12.64 -1.98 2.26
CA HIS A 234 -12.75 -2.10 3.72
C HIS A 234 -13.98 -2.90 4.16
N CYS A 235 -15.04 -2.87 3.35
CA CYS A 235 -16.32 -3.51 3.66
C CYS A 235 -16.19 -5.02 3.89
N VAL A 236 -15.34 -5.73 3.14
CA VAL A 236 -15.14 -7.18 3.36
C VAL A 236 -14.48 -7.46 4.72
N THR A 237 -13.60 -6.59 5.18
CA THR A 237 -13.02 -6.67 6.53
C THR A 237 -14.08 -6.44 7.60
N GLU A 238 -14.90 -5.39 7.47
CA GLU A 238 -15.98 -5.10 8.42
C GLU A 238 -16.96 -6.29 8.55
N MET A 239 -17.31 -6.91 7.42
CA MET A 239 -18.22 -8.06 7.40
C MET A 239 -17.67 -9.26 8.17
N VAL A 240 -16.39 -9.58 8.05
CA VAL A 240 -15.80 -10.76 8.71
C VAL A 240 -15.33 -10.50 10.15
N THR A 241 -15.07 -9.23 10.51
CA THR A 241 -14.64 -8.85 11.87
C THR A 241 -15.77 -8.30 12.73
N HIS A 242 -16.90 -7.92 12.12
CA HIS A 242 -18.00 -7.21 12.77
C HIS A 242 -17.57 -5.88 13.41
N THR A 243 -16.66 -5.17 12.75
CA THR A 243 -16.20 -3.83 13.17
C THR A 243 -16.81 -2.75 12.26
N ASP A 244 -16.92 -1.53 12.76
CA ASP A 244 -17.26 -0.33 11.99
C ASP A 244 -16.02 0.56 11.88
N LEU A 245 -15.25 0.38 10.79
CA LEU A 245 -13.99 1.10 10.57
C LEU A 245 -14.19 2.61 10.45
N VAL A 246 -15.23 3.04 9.75
CA VAL A 246 -15.51 4.46 9.56
C VAL A 246 -15.92 5.10 10.89
N GLY A 247 -16.74 4.42 11.68
CA GLY A 247 -17.10 4.83 13.03
C GLY A 247 -15.86 4.96 13.94
N GLU A 248 -14.98 3.95 13.91
CA GLU A 248 -13.72 3.99 14.69
C GLU A 248 -12.78 5.11 14.24
N MET A 249 -12.67 5.39 12.93
CA MET A 249 -11.89 6.53 12.43
C MET A 249 -12.38 7.86 13.02
N ILE A 250 -13.70 8.04 13.12
CA ILE A 250 -14.32 9.25 13.69
C ILE A 250 -14.04 9.32 15.19
N ARG A 251 -14.16 8.21 15.92
CA ARG A 251 -13.86 8.12 17.37
C ARG A 251 -12.39 8.46 17.66
N VAL A 252 -11.46 7.87 16.89
CA VAL A 252 -10.03 8.16 17.00
C VAL A 252 -9.75 9.64 16.73
N ALA A 253 -10.40 10.22 15.71
CA ALA A 253 -10.27 11.64 15.39
C ALA A 253 -10.84 12.55 16.49
N ALA A 254 -11.86 12.09 17.21
CA ALA A 254 -12.39 12.76 18.41
C ALA A 254 -11.48 12.61 19.65
N GLY A 255 -10.38 11.87 19.56
CA GLY A 255 -9.42 11.66 20.64
C GLY A 255 -9.72 10.47 21.53
N GLU A 256 -10.71 9.64 21.17
CA GLU A 256 -11.05 8.42 21.91
C GLU A 256 -10.06 7.29 21.61
N PRO A 257 -9.82 6.36 22.55
CA PRO A 257 -9.11 5.13 22.27
C PRO A 257 -9.97 4.21 21.39
N LEU A 258 -9.33 3.23 20.71
CA LEU A 258 -10.04 2.17 20.00
C LEU A 258 -11.03 1.46 20.93
N SER A 259 -12.21 1.12 20.41
CA SER A 259 -13.26 0.44 21.19
C SER A 259 -12.99 -1.06 21.40
N PHE A 260 -11.95 -1.60 20.75
CA PHE A 260 -11.52 -2.99 20.81
C PHE A 260 -10.00 -3.12 20.84
N SER A 261 -9.53 -4.26 21.31
CA SER A 261 -8.12 -4.67 21.31
C SER A 261 -7.85 -5.72 20.23
N GLN A 262 -6.58 -6.12 20.04
CA GLN A 262 -6.22 -7.21 19.12
C GLN A 262 -6.87 -8.54 19.50
N ASP A 263 -7.05 -8.80 20.78
CA ASP A 263 -7.63 -10.07 21.28
C ASP A 263 -9.13 -10.19 21.00
N ASP A 264 -9.81 -9.07 20.71
CA ASP A 264 -11.24 -9.05 20.37
C ASP A 264 -11.49 -9.38 18.90
N ILE A 265 -10.46 -9.32 18.07
CA ILE A 265 -10.58 -9.51 16.61
C ILE A 265 -10.58 -10.99 16.27
N THR A 266 -11.68 -11.43 15.68
CA THR A 266 -11.85 -12.78 15.13
C THR A 266 -12.46 -12.72 13.77
N LEU A 267 -11.86 -13.43 12.79
CA LEU A 267 -12.42 -13.54 11.45
C LEU A 267 -13.56 -14.59 11.46
N ARG A 268 -14.74 -14.19 11.05
CA ARG A 268 -15.93 -15.06 11.02
C ARG A 268 -16.58 -15.04 9.65
N GLY A 269 -16.71 -16.23 9.06
CA GLY A 269 -17.29 -16.36 7.73
C GLY A 269 -16.35 -15.92 6.63
N HIS A 270 -16.90 -15.48 5.53
CA HIS A 270 -16.22 -15.06 4.32
C HIS A 270 -17.00 -13.95 3.64
N ALA A 271 -16.33 -12.94 3.12
CA ALA A 271 -16.95 -11.84 2.39
C ALA A 271 -16.22 -11.58 1.07
N ILE A 272 -16.98 -11.27 0.03
CA ILE A 272 -16.45 -10.95 -1.31
C ILE A 272 -17.07 -9.63 -1.76
N GLU A 273 -16.23 -8.73 -2.23
CA GLU A 273 -16.63 -7.49 -2.90
C GLU A 273 -16.34 -7.60 -4.39
N CYS A 274 -17.29 -7.12 -5.20
CA CYS A 274 -17.12 -7.01 -6.65
C CYS A 274 -17.31 -5.57 -7.07
N ARG A 275 -16.32 -4.99 -7.73
CA ARG A 275 -16.43 -3.63 -8.29
C ARG A 275 -17.22 -3.64 -9.59
N ILE A 276 -18.32 -2.94 -9.61
CA ILE A 276 -19.17 -2.81 -10.80
C ILE A 276 -18.87 -1.47 -11.46
N ASN A 277 -18.23 -1.52 -12.63
CA ASN A 277 -17.84 -0.34 -13.38
C ASN A 277 -18.86 -0.03 -14.50
N ALA A 278 -19.22 1.25 -14.66
CA ALA A 278 -19.99 1.73 -15.78
C ALA A 278 -19.10 1.83 -17.03
N GLU A 279 -19.03 0.76 -17.81
CA GLU A 279 -18.16 0.60 -18.99
C GLU A 279 -18.93 -0.05 -20.14
N THR A 280 -18.49 0.19 -21.37
CA THR A 280 -19.04 -0.42 -22.58
C THR A 280 -18.06 -1.50 -23.08
N PRO A 281 -18.36 -2.82 -22.88
CA PRO A 281 -17.43 -3.90 -23.26
C PRO A 281 -17.10 -3.90 -24.76
N GLU A 282 -18.07 -3.61 -25.63
CA GLU A 282 -17.92 -3.58 -27.09
C GLU A 282 -16.99 -2.47 -27.56
N LYS A 283 -16.73 -1.48 -26.72
CA LYS A 283 -15.79 -0.37 -26.97
C LYS A 283 -14.52 -0.51 -26.13
N ASN A 284 -14.05 -1.75 -25.96
CA ASN A 284 -12.86 -2.06 -25.19
C ASN A 284 -12.94 -1.50 -23.75
N PHE A 285 -14.08 -1.68 -23.11
CA PHE A 285 -14.33 -1.22 -21.72
C PHE A 285 -14.12 0.29 -21.51
N MET A 286 -14.45 1.08 -22.55
CA MET A 286 -14.44 2.53 -22.41
C MET A 286 -15.43 2.96 -21.32
N PRO A 287 -15.04 3.90 -20.42
CA PRO A 287 -15.95 4.46 -19.43
C PRO A 287 -17.23 5.00 -20.07
N SER A 288 -18.37 4.68 -19.49
CA SER A 288 -19.69 5.11 -19.95
C SER A 288 -20.48 5.68 -18.75
N PRO A 289 -20.02 6.84 -18.21
CA PRO A 289 -20.79 7.53 -17.18
C PRO A 289 -22.09 8.04 -17.78
N GLY A 290 -23.21 7.77 -17.11
CA GLY A 290 -24.55 8.16 -17.54
C GLY A 290 -24.76 9.66 -17.69
#